data_3546d292c295a2004cd8d5bab701b2b8
#
_entry.id   3546d292c295a2004cd8d5bab701b2b8
#
_cell.length_a   1.000
_cell.length_b   1.000
_cell.length_c   1.000
_cell.angle_alpha   90.00
_cell.angle_beta   90.00
_cell.angle_gamma   90.00
#
_symmetry.space_group_name_H-M   'P 1'
#
loop_
_entity.id
_entity.type
_entity.pdbx_description
1 polymer ?
#
loop_
_entity_poly.entity_id
_entity_poly.type
_entity_poly.pdbx_seq_one_letter_code
_entity_poly.pdbx_strand_id
1 'polypeptide(L)'
;MPYLNIVTNKAVKDEAAFLKVASQTVSIATGKAETYVMVSLDIQANMLMGGSDDALAFLDYRALGLPAERNAFSAALCQLIEEQLSIAGERIYISMTDSERQNWGWNHQTF
;
A
#
# COMPACT_ATOMS: atom_id res chain seq x y z
N MET A 1 -6.66 -12.06 -1.21
CA MET A 1 -6.56 -11.11 -2.34
C MET A 1 -6.21 -9.75 -1.80
N PRO A 2 -4.92 -9.42 -1.64
CA PRO A 2 -4.53 -8.08 -1.18
C PRO A 2 -4.35 -7.11 -2.35
N TYR A 3 -4.84 -5.89 -2.17
CA TYR A 3 -4.61 -4.77 -3.06
C TYR A 3 -4.07 -3.59 -2.27
N LEU A 4 -2.94 -3.05 -2.71
CA LEU A 4 -2.34 -1.85 -2.12
C LEU A 4 -2.22 -0.77 -3.18
N ASN A 5 -2.86 0.38 -2.95
CA ASN A 5 -2.65 1.57 -3.76
C ASN A 5 -1.84 2.59 -2.97
N ILE A 6 -0.84 3.15 -3.62
CA ILE A 6 0.04 4.16 -3.03
C ILE A 6 -0.10 5.44 -3.85
N VAL A 7 -0.47 6.53 -3.18
CA VAL A 7 -0.54 7.86 -3.79
C VAL A 7 0.49 8.74 -3.10
N THR A 8 1.35 9.39 -3.88
CA THR A 8 2.38 10.29 -3.35
C THR A 8 2.52 11.52 -4.24
N ASN A 9 2.93 12.63 -3.64
CA ASN A 9 3.27 13.84 -4.40
C ASN A 9 4.69 13.82 -4.95
N LYS A 10 5.50 12.82 -4.57
CA LYS A 10 6.88 12.68 -5.09
C LYS A 10 6.91 12.05 -6.48
N ALA A 11 7.99 12.32 -7.21
CA ALA A 11 8.40 11.49 -8.32
C ALA A 11 9.09 10.23 -7.79
N VAL A 12 8.93 9.11 -8.49
CA VAL A 12 9.60 7.85 -8.16
C VAL A 12 10.54 7.52 -9.31
N LYS A 13 11.83 7.35 -8.99
CA LYS A 13 12.88 7.23 -9.99
C LYS A 13 12.77 5.95 -10.83
N ASP A 14 12.43 4.82 -10.18
CA ASP A 14 12.24 3.52 -10.84
C ASP A 14 10.94 2.90 -10.33
N GLU A 15 9.85 3.22 -11.00
CA GLU A 15 8.51 2.79 -10.60
C GLU A 15 8.37 1.26 -10.64
N ALA A 16 8.94 0.62 -11.67
CA ALA A 16 8.86 -0.83 -11.82
C ALA A 16 9.58 -1.55 -10.68
N ALA A 17 10.76 -1.08 -10.30
CA ALA A 17 11.51 -1.64 -9.18
C ALA A 17 10.78 -1.43 -7.85
N PHE A 18 10.20 -0.24 -7.66
CA PHE A 18 9.41 0.05 -6.46
C PHE A 18 8.21 -0.89 -6.35
N LEU A 19 7.47 -1.09 -7.43
CA LEU A 19 6.29 -1.98 -7.44
C LEU A 19 6.66 -3.41 -7.07
N LYS A 20 7.80 -3.90 -7.54
CA LYS A 20 8.28 -5.24 -7.16
C LYS A 20 8.56 -5.36 -5.66
N VAL A 21 9.24 -4.38 -5.10
CA VAL A 21 9.54 -4.36 -3.66
C VAL A 21 8.25 -4.25 -2.85
N ALA A 22 7.31 -3.40 -3.27
CA ALA A 22 6.02 -3.23 -2.60
C ALA A 22 5.21 -4.53 -2.62
N SER A 23 5.16 -5.21 -3.76
CA SER A 23 4.46 -6.50 -3.89
C SER A 23 5.03 -7.55 -2.95
N GLN A 24 6.35 -7.68 -2.91
CA GLN A 24 7.04 -8.62 -2.02
C GLN A 24 6.78 -8.26 -0.55
N THR A 25 6.84 -6.97 -0.20
CA THR A 25 6.60 -6.51 1.16
C THR A 25 5.20 -6.89 1.64
N VAL A 26 4.18 -6.67 0.81
CA VAL A 26 2.79 -7.04 1.14
C VAL A 26 2.68 -8.55 1.34
N SER A 27 3.26 -9.33 0.43
CA SER A 27 3.24 -10.80 0.54
C SER A 27 3.86 -11.29 1.85
N ILE A 28 5.04 -10.80 2.18
CA ILE A 28 5.76 -11.20 3.40
C ILE A 28 5.00 -10.75 4.65
N ALA A 29 4.56 -9.50 4.67
CA ALA A 29 3.90 -8.92 5.85
C ALA A 29 2.53 -9.53 6.14
N THR A 30 1.82 -10.02 5.11
CA THR A 30 0.49 -10.60 5.28
C THR A 30 0.49 -12.12 5.31
N GLY A 31 1.57 -12.77 4.87
CA GLY A 31 1.61 -14.22 4.69
C GLY A 31 0.82 -14.71 3.49
N LYS A 32 0.33 -13.79 2.65
CA LYS A 32 -0.45 -14.15 1.45
C LYS A 32 0.50 -14.33 0.25
N ALA A 33 0.18 -15.29 -0.62
CA ALA A 33 1.03 -15.59 -1.79
C ALA A 33 1.11 -14.36 -2.71
N GLU A 34 2.30 -14.03 -3.16
CA GLU A 34 2.53 -12.86 -4.04
C GLU A 34 1.73 -12.94 -5.34
N THR A 35 1.44 -14.13 -5.82
CA THR A 35 0.58 -14.39 -6.98
C THR A 35 -0.76 -13.64 -6.92
N TYR A 36 -1.28 -13.36 -5.70
CA TYR A 36 -2.56 -12.70 -5.51
C TYR A 36 -2.42 -11.22 -5.14
N VAL A 37 -1.21 -10.72 -4.99
CA VAL A 37 -0.98 -9.33 -4.58
C VAL A 37 -1.07 -8.39 -5.78
N MET A 38 -1.90 -7.37 -5.66
CA MET A 38 -1.98 -6.29 -6.65
C MET A 38 -1.49 -5.00 -6.00
N VAL A 39 -0.59 -4.29 -6.67
CA VAL A 39 -0.07 -3.00 -6.20
C VAL A 39 -0.20 -1.98 -7.32
N SER A 40 -0.65 -0.77 -6.98
CA SER A 40 -0.68 0.35 -7.90
C SER A 40 -0.01 1.57 -7.27
N LEU A 41 0.50 2.46 -8.12
CA LEU A 41 1.26 3.64 -7.69
C LEU A 41 0.83 4.85 -8.51
N ASP A 42 0.40 5.90 -7.81
CA ASP A 42 0.09 7.20 -8.39
C ASP A 42 1.12 8.20 -7.87
N ILE A 43 1.93 8.76 -8.76
CA ILE A 43 3.02 9.67 -8.42
C ILE A 43 2.68 11.10 -8.80
N GLN A 44 3.43 12.06 -8.22
CA GLN A 44 3.33 13.49 -8.54
C GLN A 44 1.90 14.02 -8.42
N ALA A 45 1.15 13.46 -7.47
CA ALA A 45 -0.21 13.90 -7.17
C ALA A 45 -0.19 15.24 -6.44
N ASN A 46 -1.24 16.02 -6.61
CA ASN A 46 -1.42 17.26 -5.87
C ASN A 46 -1.99 16.95 -4.50
N MET A 47 -1.17 17.07 -3.46
CA MET A 47 -1.52 16.64 -2.10
C MET A 47 -0.98 17.62 -1.07
N LEU A 48 -1.73 17.78 0.01
CA LEU A 48 -1.30 18.52 1.21
C LEU A 48 -1.59 17.68 2.46
N MET A 49 -0.74 17.80 3.43
CA MET A 49 -0.97 17.26 4.78
C MET A 49 -0.50 18.29 5.80
N GLY A 50 -1.38 18.66 6.73
CA GLY A 50 -1.08 19.71 7.69
C GLY A 50 -0.79 21.06 7.05
N GLY A 51 -1.36 21.31 5.85
CA GLY A 51 -1.14 22.54 5.10
C GLY A 51 0.22 22.62 4.39
N SER A 52 0.98 21.51 4.34
CA SER A 52 2.31 21.46 3.74
C SER A 52 2.33 20.47 2.59
N ASP A 53 3.06 20.81 1.53
CA ASP A 53 3.34 19.91 0.41
C ASP A 53 4.69 19.20 0.52
N ASP A 54 5.30 19.20 1.69
CA ASP A 54 6.45 18.33 1.95
C ASP A 54 6.07 16.89 1.59
N ALA A 55 7.05 16.09 1.17
CA ALA A 55 6.79 14.73 0.68
C ALA A 55 5.84 13.94 1.59
N LEU A 56 4.81 13.36 1.01
CA LEU A 56 3.77 12.62 1.73
C LEU A 56 3.22 11.47 0.87
N ALA A 57 2.54 10.55 1.53
CA ALA A 57 1.89 9.43 0.85
C ALA A 57 0.61 9.00 1.58
N PHE A 58 -0.34 8.53 0.81
CA PHE A 58 -1.52 7.83 1.32
C PHE A 58 -1.52 6.40 0.76
N LEU A 59 -1.65 5.42 1.65
CA LEU A 59 -1.72 4.02 1.28
C LEU A 59 -3.14 3.50 1.58
N ASP A 60 -3.78 2.95 0.55
CA ASP A 60 -5.10 2.32 0.68
C ASP A 60 -4.91 0.81 0.49
N TYR A 61 -5.11 0.06 1.58
CA TYR A 61 -4.98 -1.39 1.57
C TYR A 61 -6.34 -2.05 1.71
N ARG A 62 -6.66 -2.95 0.79
CA ARG A 62 -7.91 -3.72 0.79
C ARG A 62 -7.60 -5.20 0.65
N ALA A 63 -8.28 -6.03 1.42
CA ALA A 63 -8.06 -7.47 1.35
C ALA A 63 -9.25 -8.24 1.91
N LEU A 64 -9.28 -9.53 1.64
CA LEU A 64 -10.12 -10.49 2.33
C LEU A 64 -9.36 -10.95 3.57
N GLY A 65 -9.72 -10.41 4.73
CA GLY A 65 -9.01 -10.59 5.98
C GLY A 65 -7.82 -9.63 6.11
N LEU A 66 -7.78 -8.90 7.20
CA LEU A 66 -6.66 -8.04 7.56
C LEU A 66 -5.69 -8.79 8.46
N PRO A 67 -4.40 -8.40 8.48
CA PRO A 67 -3.46 -8.95 9.46
C PRO A 67 -3.96 -8.72 10.89
N ALA A 68 -3.82 -9.71 11.76
CA ALA A 68 -4.21 -9.58 13.17
C ALA A 68 -3.42 -8.47 13.87
N GLU A 69 -2.13 -8.38 13.58
CA GLU A 69 -1.23 -7.36 14.14
C GLU A 69 -1.17 -6.14 13.21
N ARG A 70 -2.22 -5.31 13.25
CA ARG A 70 -2.34 -4.14 12.36
C ARG A 70 -1.25 -3.10 12.59
N ASN A 71 -0.80 -2.92 13.85
CA ASN A 71 0.32 -2.01 14.14
C ASN A 71 1.60 -2.47 13.43
N ALA A 72 1.90 -3.77 13.48
CA ALA A 72 3.08 -4.32 12.82
C ALA A 72 2.97 -4.19 11.29
N PHE A 73 1.79 -4.40 10.74
CA PHE A 73 1.56 -4.23 9.31
C PHE A 73 1.71 -2.77 8.89
N SER A 74 1.14 -1.84 9.65
CA SER A 74 1.32 -0.41 9.43
C SER A 74 2.81 -0.02 9.47
N ALA A 75 3.55 -0.54 10.44
CA ALA A 75 4.99 -0.29 10.55
C ALA A 75 5.75 -0.80 9.32
N ALA A 76 5.41 -2.00 8.83
CA ALA A 76 6.05 -2.57 7.64
C ALA A 76 5.79 -1.72 6.39
N LEU A 77 4.56 -1.21 6.21
CA LEU A 77 4.21 -0.35 5.09
C LEU A 77 4.90 1.02 5.19
N CYS A 78 4.94 1.61 6.39
CA CYS A 78 5.68 2.86 6.60
C CYS A 78 7.16 2.67 6.29
N GLN A 79 7.76 1.57 6.75
CA GLN A 79 9.17 1.28 6.49
C GLN A 79 9.44 1.15 4.98
N LEU A 80 8.56 0.48 4.24
CA LEU A 80 8.65 0.41 2.79
C LEU A 80 8.75 1.80 2.16
N ILE A 81 7.85 2.69 2.53
CA ILE A 81 7.79 4.04 1.95
C ILE A 81 8.99 4.88 2.40
N GLU A 82 9.38 4.79 3.67
CA GLU A 82 10.56 5.49 4.19
C GLU A 82 11.83 5.07 3.45
N GLU A 83 12.05 3.77 3.29
CA GLU A 83 13.25 3.24 2.66
C GLU A 83 13.27 3.47 1.15
N GLN A 84 12.15 3.29 0.48
CA GLN A 84 12.09 3.36 -0.98
C GLN A 84 11.86 4.76 -1.52
N LEU A 85 11.12 5.61 -0.81
CA LEU A 85 10.71 6.92 -1.30
C LEU A 85 11.22 8.08 -0.45
N SER A 86 11.90 7.81 0.65
CA SER A 86 12.43 8.84 1.56
C SER A 86 11.34 9.79 2.06
N ILE A 87 10.18 9.24 2.41
CA ILE A 87 9.07 9.99 3.00
C ILE A 87 9.03 9.65 4.50
N ALA A 88 9.02 10.68 5.35
CA ALA A 88 8.96 10.48 6.79
C ALA A 88 7.67 9.77 7.21
N GLY A 89 7.76 8.83 8.15
CA GLY A 89 6.60 8.04 8.61
C GLY A 89 5.44 8.89 9.10
N GLU A 90 5.71 10.05 9.72
CA GLU A 90 4.70 11.00 10.17
C GLU A 90 3.94 11.67 9.02
N ARG A 91 4.41 11.52 7.78
CA ARG A 91 3.80 12.04 6.56
C ARG A 91 3.11 10.95 5.73
N ILE A 92 2.85 9.80 6.34
CA ILE A 92 2.24 8.65 5.67
C ILE A 92 0.96 8.27 6.42
N TYR A 93 -0.18 8.31 5.71
CA TYR A 93 -1.42 7.72 6.21
C TYR A 93 -1.68 6.39 5.53
N ILE A 94 -2.24 5.45 6.29
CA ILE A 94 -2.59 4.11 5.80
C ILE A 94 -4.03 3.83 6.22
N SER A 95 -4.88 3.48 5.26
CA SER A 95 -6.23 3.01 5.52
C SER A 95 -6.32 1.53 5.16
N MET A 96 -6.96 0.75 6.00
CA MET A 96 -7.13 -0.70 5.81
C MET A 96 -8.61 -1.04 5.78
N THR A 97 -9.03 -1.76 4.73
CA THR A 97 -10.41 -2.19 4.58
C THR A 97 -10.47 -3.71 4.48
N ASP A 98 -11.23 -4.32 5.37
CA ASP A 98 -11.54 -5.75 5.33
C ASP A 98 -12.79 -5.94 4.48
N SER A 99 -12.68 -6.66 3.37
CA SER A 99 -13.79 -6.89 2.46
C SER A 99 -14.45 -8.23 2.74
N GLU A 100 -15.77 -8.27 2.59
CA GLU A 100 -16.50 -9.53 2.64
C GLU A 100 -16.26 -10.34 1.37
N ARG A 101 -16.22 -11.65 1.49
CA ARG A 101 -15.94 -12.56 0.37
C ARG A 101 -16.87 -12.35 -0.80
N GLN A 102 -18.15 -12.18 -0.52
CA GLN A 102 -19.16 -11.97 -1.58
C GLN A 102 -19.02 -10.64 -2.33
N ASN A 103 -18.24 -9.70 -1.78
CA ASN A 103 -18.00 -8.39 -2.37
C ASN A 103 -16.66 -8.29 -3.08
N TRP A 104 -15.97 -9.42 -3.27
CA TRP A 104 -14.68 -9.45 -3.96
C TRP A 104 -14.77 -10.36 -5.18
N GLY A 105 -14.68 -9.78 -6.37
CA GLY A 105 -14.76 -10.50 -7.62
C GLY A 105 -13.41 -10.90 -8.16
N TRP A 106 -13.32 -12.10 -8.69
CA TRP A 106 -12.13 -12.61 -9.36
C TRP A 106 -12.54 -13.72 -10.32
N ASN A 107 -12.01 -13.70 -11.53
CA ASN A 107 -12.18 -14.73 -12.53
C ASN A 107 -13.65 -15.10 -12.75
N HIS A 108 -14.49 -14.10 -13.04
CA HIS A 108 -15.92 -14.21 -13.37
C HIS A 108 -16.83 -14.62 -12.22
N GLN A 109 -16.34 -14.60 -10.98
CA GLN A 109 -17.14 -14.98 -9.80
C GLN A 109 -16.71 -14.17 -8.58
N THR A 110 -17.35 -14.39 -7.46
CA THR A 110 -16.94 -13.85 -6.17
C THR A 110 -16.49 -14.97 -5.25
N PHE A 111 -15.79 -14.60 -4.19
CA PHE A 111 -15.26 -15.60 -3.22
C PHE A 111 -16.31 -16.15 -2.27
#